data_6e4979060b9370090eaf729fec51413a
#
_entry.id   6e4979060b9370090eaf729fec51413a
#
_cell.length_a   1.000
_cell.length_b   1.000
_cell.length_c   1.000
_cell.angle_alpha   90.00
_cell.angle_beta   90.00
_cell.angle_gamma   90.00
#
_symmetry.space_group_name_H-M   'P 1'
#
loop_
_entity.id
_entity.type
_entity.pdbx_description
1 polymer ?
#
loop_
_entity_poly.entity_id
_entity_poly.type
_entity_poly.pdbx_seq_one_letter_code
_entity_poly.pdbx_strand_id
1 'polypeptide(L)'
;MNSQQITFYLVRHAQSANNANPEPQRIPDPPITPLGIQQAYALASIAPELAPTHLYTSPFLRTLQTTAPLANQLKITPFVKADLYEQGGCYRGYRIDDRTPEPGLGRSQIESLHPSWKIDQAIDQSGWNKLTSYENLEQARQRAKSVSKWLSEHPWPANARVMLVIHADFKIRLLESLLEDLDIEDRLGSVINTAWTTVHWAQGRCKLDRYNVHEHLKPHLVSS
;
A
#
# COMPACT_ATOMS: atom_id res chain seq x y z
N MET A 1 2.90 -33.37 -6.34
CA MET A 1 2.09 -32.48 -5.48
C MET A 1 2.27 -31.08 -6.03
N ASN A 2 1.22 -30.45 -6.58
CA ASN A 2 1.33 -29.05 -7.04
C ASN A 2 1.58 -28.17 -5.81
N SER A 3 2.78 -27.63 -5.70
CA SER A 3 3.09 -26.69 -4.63
C SER A 3 2.20 -25.46 -4.79
N GLN A 4 1.40 -25.15 -3.78
CA GLN A 4 0.58 -23.96 -3.73
C GLN A 4 1.50 -22.72 -3.87
N GLN A 5 1.37 -21.99 -4.95
CA GLN A 5 2.09 -20.74 -5.17
C GLN A 5 1.11 -19.58 -5.00
N ILE A 6 1.47 -18.61 -4.17
CA ILE A 6 0.74 -17.35 -4.00
C ILE A 6 1.58 -16.22 -4.60
N THR A 7 0.95 -15.30 -5.30
CA THR A 7 1.62 -14.13 -5.83
C THR A 7 1.13 -12.87 -5.09
N PHE A 8 2.07 -12.10 -4.56
CA PHE A 8 1.81 -10.79 -3.96
C PHE A 8 2.25 -9.69 -4.91
N TYR A 9 1.35 -8.76 -5.21
CA TYR A 9 1.65 -7.51 -5.91
C TYR A 9 1.63 -6.37 -4.90
N LEU A 10 2.79 -5.80 -4.61
CA LEU A 10 2.95 -4.67 -3.71
C LEU A 10 2.99 -3.38 -4.54
N VAL A 11 1.90 -2.64 -4.55
CA VAL A 11 1.71 -1.43 -5.37
C VAL A 11 1.86 -0.19 -4.51
N ARG A 12 2.71 0.76 -4.91
CA ARG A 12 2.71 2.09 -4.28
C ARG A 12 1.51 2.89 -4.78
N HIS A 13 0.87 3.68 -3.90
CA HIS A 13 -0.18 4.60 -4.30
C HIS A 13 0.27 5.59 -5.38
N ALA A 14 -0.67 6.17 -6.12
CA ALA A 14 -0.46 7.22 -7.10
C ALA A 14 0.04 8.52 -6.44
N GLN A 15 0.64 9.41 -7.21
CA GLN A 15 1.18 10.68 -6.71
C GLN A 15 0.14 11.44 -5.87
N SER A 16 0.49 11.71 -4.63
CA SER A 16 -0.31 12.52 -3.71
C SER A 16 0.20 13.97 -3.64
N ALA A 17 -0.60 14.85 -3.02
CA ALA A 17 -0.18 16.24 -2.80
C ALA A 17 1.15 16.32 -2.01
N ASN A 18 1.40 15.40 -1.07
CA ASN A 18 2.67 15.35 -0.34
C ASN A 18 3.86 14.87 -1.19
N ASN A 19 3.63 14.15 -2.29
CA ASN A 19 4.70 13.83 -3.24
C ASN A 19 5.03 15.00 -4.17
N ALA A 20 4.02 15.81 -4.52
CA ALA A 20 4.16 16.91 -5.47
C ALA A 20 4.66 18.21 -4.83
N ASN A 21 4.40 18.41 -3.53
CA ASN A 21 4.68 19.66 -2.83
C ASN A 21 5.87 19.51 -1.87
N PRO A 22 6.58 20.61 -1.57
CA PRO A 22 7.68 20.62 -0.60
C PRO A 22 7.16 20.27 0.81
N GLU A 23 8.03 19.69 1.64
CA GLU A 23 7.70 19.20 2.99
C GLU A 23 6.92 20.19 3.88
N PRO A 24 7.21 21.51 3.90
CA PRO A 24 6.45 22.46 4.73
C PRO A 24 4.95 22.55 4.39
N GLN A 25 4.56 22.10 3.18
CA GLN A 25 3.16 22.06 2.75
C GLN A 25 2.49 20.69 2.98
N ARG A 26 3.16 19.81 3.69
CA ARG A 26 2.66 18.47 4.02
C ARG A 26 1.38 18.54 4.83
N ILE A 27 0.39 17.73 4.45
CA ILE A 27 -0.84 17.52 5.20
C ILE A 27 -0.97 16.06 5.65
N PRO A 28 -1.69 15.76 6.73
CA PRO A 28 -1.72 14.41 7.32
C PRO A 28 -2.18 13.31 6.37
N ASP A 29 -3.29 13.53 5.67
CA ASP A 29 -3.88 12.54 4.75
C ASP A 29 -4.20 13.19 3.38
N PRO A 30 -3.17 13.38 2.52
CA PRO A 30 -3.33 14.07 1.25
C PRO A 30 -4.10 13.23 0.23
N PRO A 31 -4.94 13.89 -0.62
CA PRO A 31 -5.49 13.27 -1.81
C PRO A 31 -4.40 13.03 -2.87
N ILE A 32 -4.73 12.23 -3.89
CA ILE A 32 -3.92 12.14 -5.11
C ILE A 32 -4.07 13.42 -5.96
N THR A 33 -3.01 13.74 -6.71
CA THR A 33 -2.98 14.89 -7.63
C THR A 33 -3.69 14.57 -8.96
N PRO A 34 -3.91 15.57 -9.86
CA PRO A 34 -4.35 15.29 -11.23
C PRO A 34 -3.43 14.32 -11.97
N LEU A 35 -2.11 14.39 -11.76
CA LEU A 35 -1.16 13.40 -12.27
C LEU A 35 -1.41 12.02 -11.64
N GLY A 36 -1.61 11.96 -10.32
CA GLY A 36 -1.93 10.73 -9.62
C GLY A 36 -3.22 10.06 -10.11
N ILE A 37 -4.23 10.83 -10.49
CA ILE A 37 -5.44 10.29 -11.12
C ILE A 37 -5.11 9.56 -12.42
N GLN A 38 -4.30 10.17 -13.29
CA GLN A 38 -3.87 9.55 -14.55
C GLN A 38 -3.05 8.27 -14.31
N GLN A 39 -2.13 8.30 -13.33
CA GLN A 39 -1.36 7.12 -12.92
C GLN A 39 -2.26 5.98 -12.43
N ALA A 40 -3.26 6.27 -11.59
CA ALA A 40 -4.20 5.28 -11.07
C ALA A 40 -5.03 4.62 -12.18
N TYR A 41 -5.48 5.39 -13.17
CA TYR A 41 -6.18 4.87 -14.34
C TYR A 41 -5.24 4.07 -15.26
N ALA A 42 -4.00 4.51 -15.47
CA ALA A 42 -3.01 3.76 -16.24
C ALA A 42 -2.73 2.38 -15.62
N LEU A 43 -2.57 2.32 -14.28
CA LEU A 43 -2.43 1.06 -13.57
C LEU A 43 -3.70 0.18 -13.70
N ALA A 44 -4.87 0.78 -13.55
CA ALA A 44 -6.14 0.05 -13.68
C ALA A 44 -6.32 -0.58 -15.06
N SER A 45 -5.83 0.07 -16.13
CA SER A 45 -5.97 -0.44 -17.49
C SER A 45 -5.19 -1.74 -17.74
N ILE A 46 -4.05 -1.93 -17.06
CA ILE A 46 -3.21 -3.15 -17.19
C ILE A 46 -3.46 -4.18 -16.08
N ALA A 47 -4.17 -3.80 -15.03
CA ALA A 47 -4.41 -4.68 -13.88
C ALA A 47 -5.08 -6.03 -14.25
N PRO A 48 -5.97 -6.13 -15.26
CA PRO A 48 -6.50 -7.42 -15.72
C PRO A 48 -5.43 -8.42 -16.18
N GLU A 49 -4.30 -7.94 -16.72
CA GLU A 49 -3.17 -8.79 -17.15
C GLU A 49 -2.46 -9.42 -15.94
N LEU A 50 -2.42 -8.72 -14.81
CA LEU A 50 -1.91 -9.24 -13.55
C LEU A 50 -2.88 -10.24 -12.91
N ALA A 51 -4.15 -10.23 -13.32
CA ALA A 51 -5.24 -11.09 -12.88
C ALA A 51 -5.31 -11.26 -11.35
N PRO A 52 -5.32 -10.18 -10.54
CA PRO A 52 -5.45 -10.31 -9.10
C PRO A 52 -6.78 -10.94 -8.74
N THR A 53 -6.77 -11.77 -7.69
CA THR A 53 -7.97 -12.40 -7.14
C THR A 53 -8.46 -11.73 -5.86
N HIS A 54 -7.57 -11.00 -5.21
CA HIS A 54 -7.83 -10.25 -3.97
C HIS A 54 -7.19 -8.87 -4.04
N LEU A 55 -7.91 -7.88 -3.52
CA LEU A 55 -7.47 -6.48 -3.53
C LEU A 55 -7.56 -5.90 -2.12
N TYR A 56 -6.41 -5.50 -1.58
CA TYR A 56 -6.29 -4.85 -0.29
C TYR A 56 -5.76 -3.44 -0.46
N THR A 57 -6.11 -2.55 0.44
CA THR A 57 -5.63 -1.17 0.44
C THR A 57 -5.36 -0.68 1.85
N SER A 58 -4.36 0.18 1.97
CA SER A 58 -4.16 1.01 3.15
C SER A 58 -5.37 1.94 3.37
N PRO A 59 -5.64 2.37 4.61
CA PRO A 59 -6.76 3.27 4.90
C PRO A 59 -6.52 4.75 4.57
N PHE A 60 -5.32 5.14 4.11
CA PHE A 60 -5.03 6.50 3.67
C PHE A 60 -5.86 6.90 2.45
N LEU A 61 -6.33 8.16 2.40
CA LEU A 61 -7.14 8.67 1.29
C LEU A 61 -6.49 8.43 -0.08
N ARG A 62 -5.19 8.71 -0.22
CA ARG A 62 -4.44 8.50 -1.46
C ARG A 62 -4.43 7.05 -1.95
N THR A 63 -4.40 6.08 -1.02
CA THR A 63 -4.47 4.65 -1.38
C THR A 63 -5.89 4.23 -1.74
N LEU A 64 -6.90 4.73 -1.04
CA LEU A 64 -8.31 4.52 -1.39
C LEU A 64 -8.61 5.04 -2.80
N GLN A 65 -8.16 6.27 -3.10
CA GLN A 65 -8.34 6.89 -4.42
C GLN A 65 -7.58 6.15 -5.54
N THR A 66 -6.39 5.61 -5.25
CA THR A 66 -5.64 4.76 -6.19
C THR A 66 -6.35 3.43 -6.43
N THR A 67 -6.96 2.86 -5.40
CA THR A 67 -7.62 1.55 -5.45
C THR A 67 -8.97 1.61 -6.16
N ALA A 68 -9.66 2.74 -6.12
CA ALA A 68 -11.01 2.85 -6.70
C ALA A 68 -11.09 2.49 -8.20
N PRO A 69 -10.26 3.02 -9.11
CA PRO A 69 -10.27 2.60 -10.52
C PRO A 69 -9.86 1.13 -10.70
N LEU A 70 -8.94 0.58 -9.88
CA LEU A 70 -8.59 -0.84 -9.89
C LEU A 70 -9.79 -1.71 -9.55
N ALA A 71 -10.50 -1.41 -8.45
CA ALA A 71 -11.69 -2.13 -8.01
C ALA A 71 -12.78 -2.16 -9.09
N ASN A 72 -12.99 -1.01 -9.74
CA ASN A 72 -13.96 -0.87 -10.82
C ASN A 72 -13.58 -1.70 -12.06
N GLN A 73 -12.30 -1.68 -12.45
CA GLN A 73 -11.81 -2.43 -13.61
C GLN A 73 -11.83 -3.94 -13.38
N LEU A 74 -11.37 -4.37 -12.21
CA LEU A 74 -11.24 -5.78 -11.84
C LEU A 74 -12.55 -6.43 -11.38
N LYS A 75 -13.57 -5.63 -11.01
CA LYS A 75 -14.80 -6.08 -10.36
C LYS A 75 -14.54 -6.85 -9.05
N ILE A 76 -13.51 -6.45 -8.33
CA ILE A 76 -13.14 -7.01 -7.02
C ILE A 76 -13.51 -6.00 -5.95
N THR A 77 -14.22 -6.45 -4.91
CA THR A 77 -14.48 -5.63 -3.72
C THR A 77 -13.20 -5.53 -2.87
N PRO A 78 -12.63 -4.32 -2.69
CA PRO A 78 -11.44 -4.15 -1.87
C PRO A 78 -11.69 -4.40 -0.39
N PHE A 79 -10.63 -4.78 0.32
CA PHE A 79 -10.58 -4.78 1.78
C PHE A 79 -9.64 -3.67 2.26
N VAL A 80 -10.17 -2.71 3.01
CA VAL A 80 -9.39 -1.65 3.67
C VAL A 80 -8.80 -2.23 4.95
N LYS A 81 -7.48 -2.45 4.96
CA LYS A 81 -6.77 -3.12 6.05
C LYS A 81 -5.98 -2.10 6.87
N ALA A 82 -6.27 -2.06 8.17
CA ALA A 82 -5.79 -1.02 9.08
C ALA A 82 -4.26 -0.89 9.14
N ASP A 83 -3.54 -2.01 9.14
CA ASP A 83 -2.09 -2.08 9.34
C ASP A 83 -1.23 -1.93 8.06
N LEU A 84 -1.85 -1.59 6.92
CA LEU A 84 -1.15 -1.33 5.66
C LEU A 84 -0.73 0.15 5.49
N TYR A 85 -0.79 0.97 6.54
CA TYR A 85 -0.46 2.39 6.48
C TYR A 85 1.04 2.65 6.25
N GLU A 86 1.38 3.90 5.86
CA GLU A 86 2.77 4.34 5.65
C GLU A 86 3.55 4.38 6.97
N GLN A 87 4.86 4.14 6.92
CA GLN A 87 5.76 4.36 8.06
C GLN A 87 5.54 5.77 8.63
N GLY A 88 5.42 5.87 9.95
CA GLY A 88 5.09 7.11 10.64
C GLY A 88 3.61 7.25 10.98
N GLY A 89 2.71 6.57 10.27
CA GLY A 89 1.27 6.73 10.45
C GLY A 89 0.71 8.02 9.83
N CYS A 90 -0.50 8.40 10.22
CA CYS A 90 -1.10 9.69 9.88
C CYS A 90 -0.62 10.75 10.88
N TYR A 91 0.02 11.80 10.40
CA TYR A 91 0.58 12.83 11.28
C TYR A 91 0.59 14.21 10.61
N ARG A 92 0.53 15.24 11.42
CA ARG A 92 0.78 16.65 11.07
C ARG A 92 2.24 16.99 11.40
N GLY A 93 2.76 18.04 10.77
CA GLY A 93 4.15 18.47 10.95
C GLY A 93 5.11 17.79 9.97
N TYR A 94 6.27 18.38 9.76
CA TYR A 94 7.29 17.87 8.86
C TYR A 94 8.66 17.69 9.53
N ARG A 95 8.94 18.42 10.62
CA ARG A 95 10.14 18.24 11.43
C ARG A 95 9.94 17.08 12.42
N ILE A 96 11.03 16.45 12.82
CA ILE A 96 10.97 15.29 13.73
C ILE A 96 10.29 15.65 15.06
N ASP A 97 10.55 16.85 15.57
CA ASP A 97 10.08 17.35 16.85
C ASP A 97 8.67 17.97 16.82
N ASP A 98 8.10 18.22 15.65
CA ASP A 98 6.75 18.79 15.49
C ASP A 98 5.69 17.78 15.00
N ARG A 99 6.07 16.55 14.77
CA ARG A 99 5.16 15.49 14.28
C ARG A 99 4.14 15.11 15.34
N THR A 100 2.87 15.37 15.03
CA THR A 100 1.74 15.04 15.91
C THR A 100 0.82 14.06 15.19
N PRO A 101 0.48 12.91 15.79
CA PRO A 101 -0.45 11.95 15.21
C PRO A 101 -1.83 12.56 14.94
N GLU A 102 -2.40 12.18 13.82
CA GLU A 102 -3.76 12.52 13.41
C GLU A 102 -4.58 11.24 13.20
N PRO A 103 -5.88 11.23 13.46
CA PRO A 103 -6.68 10.00 13.48
C PRO A 103 -6.84 9.34 12.10
N GLY A 104 -6.64 10.08 10.99
CA GLY A 104 -7.03 9.63 9.66
C GLY A 104 -8.55 9.50 9.51
N LEU A 105 -9.00 8.88 8.44
CA LEU A 105 -10.43 8.67 8.16
C LEU A 105 -11.04 7.67 9.13
N GLY A 106 -12.22 8.00 9.67
CA GLY A 106 -13.05 7.08 10.44
C GLY A 106 -13.85 6.14 9.54
N ARG A 107 -14.39 5.08 10.14
CA ARG A 107 -15.18 4.05 9.43
C ARG A 107 -16.28 4.66 8.57
N SER A 108 -17.17 5.50 9.14
CA SER A 108 -18.28 6.09 8.38
C SER A 108 -17.83 6.97 7.23
N GLN A 109 -16.67 7.62 7.34
CA GLN A 109 -16.11 8.41 6.24
C GLN A 109 -15.68 7.50 5.09
N ILE A 110 -15.01 6.37 5.38
CA ILE A 110 -14.61 5.39 4.37
C ILE A 110 -15.84 4.72 3.73
N GLU A 111 -16.85 4.36 4.55
CA GLU A 111 -18.13 3.81 4.06
C GLU A 111 -18.87 4.78 3.15
N SER A 112 -18.86 6.07 3.47
CA SER A 112 -19.45 7.11 2.62
C SER A 112 -18.74 7.25 1.27
N LEU A 113 -17.39 7.14 1.24
CA LEU A 113 -16.62 7.20 0.02
C LEU A 113 -16.77 5.92 -0.83
N HIS A 114 -16.86 4.77 -0.17
CA HIS A 114 -16.85 3.45 -0.79
C HIS A 114 -17.84 2.49 -0.11
N PRO A 115 -19.17 2.62 -0.32
CA PRO A 115 -20.19 1.90 0.45
C PRO A 115 -20.11 0.37 0.35
N SER A 116 -19.52 -0.17 -0.72
CA SER A 116 -19.44 -1.62 -0.94
C SER A 116 -18.13 -2.25 -0.47
N TRP A 117 -17.17 -1.44 -0.01
CA TRP A 117 -15.87 -1.97 0.39
C TRP A 117 -15.92 -2.62 1.77
N LYS A 118 -15.10 -3.64 1.95
CA LYS A 118 -14.92 -4.27 3.24
C LYS A 118 -13.90 -3.46 4.05
N ILE A 119 -14.20 -3.22 5.33
CA ILE A 119 -13.36 -2.38 6.20
C ILE A 119 -12.95 -3.19 7.42
N ASP A 120 -11.65 -3.18 7.72
CA ASP A 120 -11.08 -3.81 8.91
C ASP A 120 -11.80 -3.35 10.18
N GLN A 121 -12.08 -4.30 11.09
CA GLN A 121 -12.75 -4.00 12.35
C GLN A 121 -11.93 -3.07 13.25
N ALA A 122 -10.62 -3.05 13.11
CA ALA A 122 -9.73 -2.13 13.83
C ALA A 122 -9.94 -0.65 13.45
N ILE A 123 -10.62 -0.36 12.32
CA ILE A 123 -10.98 0.99 11.90
C ILE A 123 -12.36 1.32 12.49
N ASP A 124 -12.39 2.19 13.46
CA ASP A 124 -13.64 2.65 14.09
C ASP A 124 -14.00 4.11 13.69
N GLN A 125 -14.98 4.70 14.38
CA GLN A 125 -15.43 6.07 14.07
C GLN A 125 -14.39 7.15 14.41
N SER A 126 -13.46 6.86 15.33
CA SER A 126 -12.40 7.80 15.76
C SER A 126 -11.22 7.87 14.80
N GLY A 127 -11.22 7.10 13.72
CA GLY A 127 -10.15 7.04 12.73
C GLY A 127 -9.38 5.73 12.74
N TRP A 128 -8.64 5.49 11.68
CA TRP A 128 -7.85 4.26 11.54
C TRP A 128 -6.50 4.32 12.27
N ASN A 129 -5.94 5.53 12.45
CA ASN A 129 -4.63 5.70 13.09
C ASN A 129 -4.79 5.73 14.62
N LYS A 130 -4.28 4.72 15.30
CA LYS A 130 -4.31 4.57 16.76
C LYS A 130 -2.96 4.89 17.41
N LEU A 131 -2.01 5.40 16.64
CA LEU A 131 -0.71 5.79 17.17
C LEU A 131 -0.83 7.02 18.07
N THR A 132 -0.11 6.99 19.18
CA THR A 132 0.01 8.12 20.12
C THR A 132 1.27 8.96 19.88
N SER A 133 2.15 8.49 19.01
CA SER A 133 3.37 9.16 18.55
C SER A 133 3.67 8.76 17.11
N TYR A 134 4.61 9.45 16.47
CA TYR A 134 5.15 9.06 15.16
C TYR A 134 5.75 7.65 15.24
N GLU A 135 5.35 6.76 14.33
CA GLU A 135 5.90 5.41 14.24
C GLU A 135 7.36 5.44 13.77
N ASN A 136 8.28 5.00 14.60
CA ASN A 136 9.69 4.92 14.23
C ASN A 136 9.98 3.69 13.34
N LEU A 137 11.22 3.58 12.85
CA LEU A 137 11.64 2.51 11.95
C LEU A 137 11.45 1.11 12.55
N GLU A 138 11.81 0.92 13.83
CA GLU A 138 11.69 -0.39 14.48
C GLU A 138 10.22 -0.81 14.66
N GLN A 139 9.36 0.13 15.02
CA GLN A 139 7.91 -0.11 15.11
C GLN A 139 7.32 -0.46 13.74
N ALA A 140 7.75 0.25 12.67
CA ALA A 140 7.32 -0.04 11.31
C ALA A 140 7.79 -1.44 10.85
N ARG A 141 9.02 -1.85 11.18
CA ARG A 141 9.53 -3.20 10.94
C ARG A 141 8.73 -4.26 11.69
N GLN A 142 8.37 -3.99 12.96
CA GLN A 142 7.56 -4.93 13.75
C GLN A 142 6.16 -5.09 13.14
N ARG A 143 5.52 -4.01 12.69
CA ARG A 143 4.25 -4.07 11.97
C ARG A 143 4.39 -4.81 10.64
N ALA A 144 5.45 -4.57 9.89
CA ALA A 144 5.73 -5.28 8.65
C ALA A 144 5.89 -6.79 8.88
N LYS A 145 6.54 -7.23 9.98
CA LYS A 145 6.61 -8.64 10.38
C LYS A 145 5.22 -9.23 10.63
N SER A 146 4.33 -8.48 11.29
CA SER A 146 2.95 -8.93 11.53
C SER A 146 2.15 -9.07 10.23
N VAL A 147 2.32 -8.12 9.29
CA VAL A 147 1.69 -8.19 7.96
C VAL A 147 2.28 -9.33 7.13
N SER A 148 3.60 -9.53 7.14
CA SER A 148 4.28 -10.64 6.46
C SER A 148 3.78 -12.00 6.98
N LYS A 149 3.64 -12.13 8.30
CA LYS A 149 3.07 -13.32 8.94
C LYS A 149 1.63 -13.56 8.49
N TRP A 150 0.80 -12.51 8.50
CA TRP A 150 -0.57 -12.61 7.99
C TRP A 150 -0.59 -13.06 6.52
N LEU A 151 0.25 -12.51 5.65
CA LEU A 151 0.33 -12.91 4.25
C LEU A 151 0.72 -14.38 4.07
N SER A 152 1.64 -14.89 4.88
CA SER A 152 2.12 -16.27 4.78
C SER A 152 1.18 -17.31 5.41
N GLU A 153 0.44 -16.93 6.46
CA GLU A 153 -0.42 -17.85 7.22
C GLU A 153 -1.89 -17.82 6.80
N HIS A 154 -2.31 -16.78 6.07
CA HIS A 154 -3.68 -16.67 5.59
C HIS A 154 -4.03 -17.85 4.65
N PRO A 155 -5.20 -18.48 4.79
CA PRO A 155 -5.60 -19.64 3.99
C PRO A 155 -6.02 -19.21 2.57
N TRP A 156 -5.07 -18.73 1.79
CA TRP A 156 -5.31 -18.32 0.42
C TRP A 156 -5.75 -19.50 -0.43
N PRO A 157 -6.71 -19.29 -1.36
CA PRO A 157 -6.98 -20.29 -2.40
C PRO A 157 -5.70 -20.61 -3.21
N ALA A 158 -5.62 -21.81 -3.76
CA ALA A 158 -4.50 -22.18 -4.62
C ALA A 158 -4.34 -21.18 -5.77
N ASN A 159 -3.08 -20.77 -6.02
CA ASN A 159 -2.73 -19.77 -7.04
C ASN A 159 -3.35 -18.39 -6.83
N ALA A 160 -3.69 -18.03 -5.59
CA ALA A 160 -4.16 -16.68 -5.28
C ALA A 160 -3.15 -15.62 -5.72
N ARG A 161 -3.66 -14.52 -6.24
CA ARG A 161 -2.92 -13.33 -6.63
C ARG A 161 -3.46 -12.16 -5.83
N VAL A 162 -2.70 -11.72 -4.85
CA VAL A 162 -3.11 -10.74 -3.85
C VAL A 162 -2.43 -9.41 -4.14
N MET A 163 -3.22 -8.40 -4.47
CA MET A 163 -2.72 -7.05 -4.72
C MET A 163 -2.95 -6.18 -3.48
N LEU A 164 -1.88 -5.52 -3.03
CA LEU A 164 -1.87 -4.58 -1.91
C LEU A 164 -1.48 -3.20 -2.41
N VAL A 165 -2.39 -2.23 -2.30
CA VAL A 165 -2.10 -0.81 -2.57
C VAL A 165 -1.62 -0.15 -1.28
N ILE A 166 -0.34 0.12 -1.22
CA ILE A 166 0.39 0.56 -0.02
C ILE A 166 1.28 1.79 -0.32
N HIS A 167 2.35 1.96 0.44
CA HIS A 167 3.21 3.14 0.44
C HIS A 167 4.66 2.78 0.17
N ALA A 168 5.51 3.78 -0.04
CA ALA A 168 6.90 3.56 -0.41
C ALA A 168 7.72 2.92 0.73
N ASP A 169 7.76 3.59 1.90
CA ASP A 169 8.62 3.14 2.99
C ASP A 169 8.07 1.84 3.61
N PHE A 170 6.76 1.75 3.82
CA PHE A 170 6.16 0.51 4.32
C PHE A 170 6.36 -0.68 3.37
N LYS A 171 6.36 -0.46 2.05
CA LYS A 171 6.66 -1.50 1.06
C LYS A 171 8.09 -2.05 1.25
N ILE A 172 9.06 -1.17 1.51
CA ILE A 172 10.43 -1.60 1.80
C ILE A 172 10.47 -2.42 3.10
N ARG A 173 9.85 -1.94 4.19
CA ARG A 173 9.77 -2.70 5.47
C ARG A 173 9.11 -4.07 5.28
N LEU A 174 8.07 -4.14 4.45
CA LEU A 174 7.41 -5.41 4.14
C LEU A 174 8.29 -6.34 3.32
N LEU A 175 9.04 -5.82 2.36
CA LEU A 175 10.02 -6.60 1.59
C LEU A 175 11.16 -7.11 2.48
N GLU A 176 11.71 -6.29 3.40
CA GLU A 176 12.68 -6.74 4.41
C GLU A 176 12.17 -7.98 5.15
N SER A 177 10.91 -7.95 5.57
CA SER A 177 10.31 -9.05 6.33
C SER A 177 9.98 -10.27 5.47
N LEU A 178 9.45 -10.08 4.25
CA LEU A 178 9.08 -11.19 3.35
C LEU A 178 10.31 -11.94 2.82
N LEU A 179 11.42 -11.23 2.61
CA LEU A 179 12.64 -11.77 2.03
C LEU A 179 13.72 -12.09 3.08
N GLU A 180 13.44 -11.80 4.37
CA GLU A 180 14.37 -11.99 5.48
C GLU A 180 15.71 -11.26 5.26
N ASP A 181 15.67 -10.03 4.72
CA ASP A 181 16.82 -9.27 4.24
C ASP A 181 16.70 -7.79 4.66
N LEU A 182 17.34 -7.43 5.77
CA LEU A 182 17.28 -6.08 6.34
C LEU A 182 18.05 -5.02 5.54
N ASP A 183 18.97 -5.43 4.69
CA ASP A 183 19.80 -4.54 3.87
C ASP A 183 19.22 -4.35 2.46
N ILE A 184 18.01 -4.81 2.22
CA ILE A 184 17.39 -4.76 0.89
C ILE A 184 17.18 -3.32 0.41
N GLU A 185 16.91 -2.38 1.33
CA GLU A 185 16.70 -0.96 1.00
C GLU A 185 17.87 -0.35 0.26
N ASP A 186 19.10 -0.64 0.70
CA ASP A 186 20.32 -0.11 0.09
C ASP A 186 20.53 -0.58 -1.37
N ARG A 187 19.89 -1.68 -1.73
CA ARG A 187 19.96 -2.28 -3.07
C ARG A 187 18.79 -1.94 -3.96
N LEU A 188 17.70 -1.44 -3.38
CA LEU A 188 16.51 -1.04 -4.10
C LEU A 188 16.51 0.47 -4.29
N GLY A 189 16.39 0.94 -5.51
CA GLY A 189 16.21 2.37 -5.79
C GLY A 189 14.85 2.90 -5.32
N SER A 190 14.61 4.19 -5.59
CA SER A 190 13.34 4.86 -5.24
C SER A 190 12.13 4.12 -5.79
N VAL A 191 11.05 4.11 -5.02
CA VAL A 191 9.79 3.47 -5.42
C VAL A 191 8.95 4.46 -6.24
N ILE A 192 8.64 4.13 -7.49
CA ILE A 192 7.81 4.94 -8.38
C ILE A 192 6.32 4.85 -7.98
N ASN A 193 5.57 5.94 -8.13
CA ASN A 193 4.13 5.95 -7.90
C ASN A 193 3.42 4.99 -8.86
N THR A 194 2.47 4.23 -8.37
CA THR A 194 1.75 3.12 -9.04
C THR A 194 2.61 1.96 -9.55
N ALA A 195 3.94 2.01 -9.34
CA ALA A 195 4.75 0.85 -9.63
C ALA A 195 4.44 -0.31 -8.69
N TRP A 196 4.44 -1.53 -9.25
CA TRP A 196 4.27 -2.75 -8.47
C TRP A 196 5.56 -3.56 -8.35
N THR A 197 5.62 -4.32 -7.28
CA THR A 197 6.66 -5.32 -7.03
C THR A 197 5.99 -6.68 -6.90
N THR A 198 6.53 -7.70 -7.56
CA THR A 198 6.00 -9.05 -7.53
C THR A 198 6.84 -9.92 -6.60
N VAL A 199 6.19 -10.54 -5.64
CA VAL A 199 6.78 -11.53 -4.72
C VAL A 199 5.99 -12.83 -4.82
N HIS A 200 6.68 -13.94 -5.03
CA HIS A 200 6.08 -15.27 -5.01
C HIS A 200 6.34 -15.95 -3.67
N TRP A 201 5.29 -16.47 -3.07
CA TRP A 201 5.38 -17.32 -1.88
C TRP A 201 5.08 -18.76 -2.26
N ALA A 202 5.99 -19.65 -1.93
CA ALA A 202 5.84 -21.09 -2.11
C ALA A 202 6.68 -21.84 -1.08
N GLN A 203 6.18 -22.95 -0.57
CA GLN A 203 6.93 -23.84 0.34
C GLN A 203 7.54 -23.11 1.55
N GLY A 204 6.80 -22.14 2.13
CA GLY A 204 7.25 -21.38 3.30
C GLY A 204 8.29 -20.30 3.03
N ARG A 205 8.58 -19.98 1.76
CA ARG A 205 9.57 -18.96 1.37
C ARG A 205 9.01 -17.95 0.38
N CYS A 206 9.45 -16.71 0.50
CA CYS A 206 9.21 -15.64 -0.46
C CYS A 206 10.40 -15.49 -1.41
N LYS A 207 10.09 -15.19 -2.67
CA LYS A 207 11.08 -14.85 -3.70
C LYS A 207 10.65 -13.58 -4.40
N LEU A 208 11.52 -12.58 -4.46
CA LEU A 208 11.34 -11.39 -5.29
C LEU A 208 11.50 -11.80 -6.75
N ASP A 209 10.49 -11.50 -7.57
CA ASP A 209 10.51 -11.77 -9.00
C ASP A 209 10.75 -10.48 -9.80
N ARG A 210 9.95 -9.44 -9.57
CA ARG A 210 10.08 -8.15 -10.25
C ARG A 210 9.98 -7.02 -9.25
N TYR A 211 10.82 -6.00 -9.40
CA TYR A 211 10.80 -4.82 -8.53
C TYR A 211 10.44 -3.57 -9.31
N ASN A 212 9.56 -2.75 -8.72
CA ASN A 212 9.27 -1.37 -9.14
C ASN A 212 8.87 -1.25 -10.63
N VAL A 213 8.08 -2.21 -11.12
CA VAL A 213 7.60 -2.25 -12.51
C VAL A 213 6.64 -1.11 -12.76
N HIS A 214 6.90 -0.28 -13.76
CA HIS A 214 6.11 0.91 -14.08
C HIS A 214 5.95 1.16 -15.59
N GLU A 215 6.11 0.12 -16.39
CA GLU A 215 6.02 0.16 -17.87
C GLU A 215 4.64 0.61 -18.38
N HIS A 216 3.61 0.56 -17.53
CA HIS A 216 2.27 1.11 -17.82
C HIS A 216 2.23 2.65 -17.83
N LEU A 217 3.24 3.29 -17.29
CA LEU A 217 3.34 4.75 -17.26
C LEU A 217 4.09 5.27 -18.48
N LYS A 218 3.46 6.20 -19.21
CA LYS A 218 4.18 7.01 -20.19
C LYS A 218 5.24 7.87 -19.48
N PRO A 219 6.35 8.26 -20.13
CA PRO A 219 7.43 9.01 -19.47
C PRO A 219 6.99 10.24 -18.67
N HIS A 220 6.02 11.00 -19.16
CA HIS A 220 5.50 12.20 -18.47
C HIS A 220 4.60 11.90 -17.26
N LEU A 221 4.21 10.64 -17.06
CA LEU A 221 3.45 10.19 -15.90
C LEU A 221 4.33 9.60 -14.79
N VAL A 222 5.64 9.44 -15.02
CA VAL A 222 6.55 8.85 -14.01
C VAL A 222 6.85 9.87 -12.92
N SER A 223 6.64 9.50 -11.66
CA SER A 223 7.00 10.28 -10.47
C SER A 223 7.29 9.38 -9.27
N SER A 224 7.97 9.90 -8.26
CA SER A 224 8.34 9.15 -7.04
C SER A 224 7.98 9.92 -5.76
#